data_9bad58695725080c3b20ce26dacafda0
#
_entry.id   9bad58695725080c3b20ce26dacafda0
#
_cell.length_a   1.000
_cell.length_b   1.000
_cell.length_c   1.000
_cell.angle_alpha   90.00
_cell.angle_beta   90.00
_cell.angle_gamma   90.00
#
_symmetry.space_group_name_H-M   'P 1'
#
loop_
_entity.id
_entity.type
_entity.pdbx_description
1 polymer ?
#
loop_
_entity_poly.entity_id
_entity_poly.type
_entity_poly.pdbx_seq_one_letter_code
_entity_poly.pdbx_strand_id
1 'polypeptide(L)'
;MKSTALIIALSLGATSAMADTAADAETDTPRTVEEAYGTLNPQDTGLDMIERKINLGITDTVTCAMGYYITKSGRHELARKLFRLCAEAGYTGAMTWMSQLDNNGLGGDYDPDAAAMWDKRAADAGDPVGKFNYGLDLMRGHGVSRDEALGRAYVDEAAREGLAIAKRLQGADYDLDEVTPDADNWKYAPLF
;
A
#
# COMPACT_ATOMS: atom_id res chain seq x y z
N MET A 1 -33.80 76.55 -32.14
CA MET A 1 -34.49 77.38 -31.15
C MET A 1 -34.03 76.85 -29.81
N LYS A 2 -33.10 77.58 -29.15
CA LYS A 2 -33.33 78.33 -27.88
C LYS A 2 -33.91 77.41 -26.78
N SER A 3 -33.30 77.14 -25.63
CA SER A 3 -32.64 78.03 -24.66
C SER A 3 -32.07 77.16 -23.50
N THR A 4 -30.90 77.47 -23.13
CA THR A 4 -30.50 78.10 -21.86
C THR A 4 -30.76 77.36 -20.54
N ALA A 5 -29.71 76.93 -19.97
CA ALA A 5 -29.15 77.13 -18.62
C ALA A 5 -30.08 77.00 -17.38
N LEU A 6 -29.59 76.29 -16.40
CA LEU A 6 -29.31 76.87 -15.09
C LEU A 6 -28.43 75.94 -14.23
N ILE A 7 -27.34 76.51 -13.74
CA ILE A 7 -26.44 75.97 -12.77
C ILE A 7 -27.05 76.21 -11.38
N ILE A 8 -27.09 75.20 -10.51
CA ILE A 8 -27.10 75.43 -9.07
C ILE A 8 -26.10 74.41 -8.44
N ALA A 9 -25.00 75.00 -7.97
CA ALA A 9 -24.11 74.32 -7.08
C ALA A 9 -24.65 74.33 -5.68
N LEU A 10 -24.64 73.22 -5.01
CA LEU A 10 -24.74 73.18 -3.55
C LEU A 10 -23.74 72.19 -3.01
N SER A 11 -22.71 72.79 -2.42
CA SER A 11 -21.72 72.11 -1.58
C SER A 11 -22.37 71.76 -0.24
N LEU A 12 -22.16 70.56 0.28
CA LEU A 12 -22.00 70.27 1.70
C LEU A 12 -21.48 68.89 1.92
N GLY A 13 -20.31 68.85 2.55
CA GLY A 13 -20.06 68.09 3.74
C GLY A 13 -19.56 66.66 3.48
N ALA A 14 -18.29 66.54 3.18
CA ALA A 14 -17.57 65.30 3.34
C ALA A 14 -17.39 64.98 4.82
N THR A 15 -17.96 63.92 5.31
CA THR A 15 -17.46 63.19 6.46
C THR A 15 -16.94 61.87 5.94
N SER A 16 -15.62 61.84 5.73
CA SER A 16 -14.88 60.61 5.50
C SER A 16 -14.89 59.80 6.80
N ALA A 17 -15.69 58.75 6.83
CA ALA A 17 -15.46 57.64 7.72
C ALA A 17 -14.24 56.87 7.20
N MET A 18 -13.12 57.06 7.81
CA MET A 18 -11.99 56.15 7.66
C MET A 18 -12.41 54.79 8.22
N ALA A 19 -12.69 53.84 7.36
CA ALA A 19 -12.69 52.44 7.73
C ALA A 19 -11.24 52.09 8.04
N ASP A 20 -10.94 51.87 9.28
CA ASP A 20 -9.74 51.20 9.74
C ASP A 20 -9.74 49.79 9.16
N THR A 21 -9.08 49.59 8.03
CA THR A 21 -8.61 48.30 7.65
C THR A 21 -7.39 48.03 8.51
N ALA A 22 -7.62 47.48 9.69
CA ALA A 22 -6.59 46.75 10.39
C ALA A 22 -6.19 45.59 9.46
N ALA A 23 -5.16 45.83 8.67
CA ALA A 23 -4.40 44.76 8.11
C ALA A 23 -3.82 44.01 9.32
N ASP A 24 -4.36 42.82 9.59
CA ASP A 24 -3.69 41.85 10.44
C ASP A 24 -2.29 41.64 9.83
N ALA A 25 -1.34 42.42 10.31
CA ALA A 25 0.05 42.10 10.13
C ALA A 25 0.27 40.80 10.92
N GLU A 26 0.13 39.69 10.21
CA GLU A 26 0.62 38.39 10.65
C GLU A 26 2.08 38.62 11.03
N THR A 27 2.34 38.77 12.34
CA THR A 27 3.69 38.88 12.85
C THR A 27 4.37 37.58 12.48
N ASP A 28 5.24 37.67 11.48
CA ASP A 28 6.17 36.61 11.10
C ASP A 28 7.15 36.41 12.28
N THR A 29 6.65 35.78 13.34
CA THR A 29 7.48 35.32 14.45
C THR A 29 8.34 34.21 13.87
N PRO A 30 9.68 34.29 13.97
CA PRO A 30 10.54 33.22 13.48
C PRO A 30 10.10 31.91 14.15
N ARG A 31 9.64 30.95 13.32
CA ARG A 31 9.32 29.61 13.81
C ARG A 31 10.52 29.08 14.56
N THR A 32 10.31 28.57 15.75
CA THR A 32 11.35 27.83 16.46
C THR A 32 11.81 26.65 15.62
N VAL A 33 13.02 26.16 15.83
CA VAL A 33 13.55 25.02 15.09
C VAL A 33 12.61 23.80 15.22
N GLU A 34 11.95 23.64 16.36
CA GLU A 34 10.93 22.62 16.60
C GLU A 34 9.69 22.81 15.71
N GLU A 35 9.24 24.05 15.51
CA GLU A 35 8.11 24.33 14.61
C GLU A 35 8.48 24.16 13.14
N ALA A 36 9.75 24.39 12.77
CA ALA A 36 10.23 24.20 11.39
C ALA A 36 10.29 22.73 10.99
N TYR A 37 10.53 21.82 11.93
CA TYR A 37 10.53 20.37 11.68
C TYR A 37 9.19 19.71 12.00
N GLY A 38 8.21 20.46 12.48
CA GLY A 38 6.89 19.98 12.88
C GLY A 38 6.98 19.00 14.06
N THR A 39 6.25 19.23 15.10
CA THR A 39 6.02 18.17 16.08
C THR A 39 5.26 17.09 15.36
N LEU A 40 5.88 15.89 15.17
CA LEU A 40 5.17 14.75 14.63
C LEU A 40 3.96 14.50 15.53
N ASN A 41 2.79 14.86 15.02
CA ASN A 41 1.56 14.58 15.71
C ASN A 41 1.48 13.06 15.87
N PRO A 42 1.22 12.50 17.06
CA PRO A 42 1.03 11.07 17.23
C PRO A 42 0.05 10.46 16.21
N GLN A 43 -0.92 11.25 15.75
CA GLN A 43 -1.86 10.87 14.69
C GLN A 43 -1.21 10.72 13.29
N ASP A 44 -0.03 11.31 13.08
CA ASP A 44 0.70 11.26 11.80
C ASP A 44 1.76 10.14 11.76
N THR A 45 2.04 9.50 12.88
CA THR A 45 3.08 8.46 13.00
C THR A 45 2.56 7.08 13.39
N GLY A 46 1.30 6.99 13.79
CA GLY A 46 0.68 5.76 14.29
C GLY A 46 -0.08 4.97 13.24
N LEU A 47 -0.78 3.96 13.72
CA LEU A 47 -1.67 3.14 12.90
C LEU A 47 -2.84 3.94 12.31
N ASP A 48 -3.23 5.03 12.96
CA ASP A 48 -4.24 5.96 12.47
C ASP A 48 -3.83 6.58 11.13
N MET A 49 -2.53 6.84 10.93
CA MET A 49 -1.99 7.26 9.64
C MET A 49 -2.22 6.19 8.57
N ILE A 50 -1.98 4.93 8.90
CA ILE A 50 -2.18 3.81 7.96
C ILE A 50 -3.67 3.67 7.60
N GLU A 51 -4.56 3.72 8.58
CA GLU A 51 -6.00 3.68 8.33
C GLU A 51 -6.45 4.85 7.45
N ARG A 52 -5.93 6.05 7.68
CA ARG A 52 -6.19 7.22 6.85
C ARG A 52 -5.68 7.01 5.41
N LYS A 53 -4.47 6.49 5.24
CA LYS A 53 -3.91 6.17 3.91
C LYS A 53 -4.74 5.13 3.18
N ILE A 54 -5.18 4.07 3.86
CA ILE A 54 -6.08 3.06 3.30
C ILE A 54 -7.39 3.71 2.83
N ASN A 55 -8.01 4.55 3.67
CA ASN A 55 -9.26 5.23 3.33
C ASN A 55 -9.12 6.22 2.17
N LEU A 56 -7.93 6.78 1.97
CA LEU A 56 -7.58 7.65 0.84
C LEU A 56 -7.11 6.88 -0.41
N GLY A 57 -6.99 5.57 -0.35
CA GLY A 57 -6.51 4.75 -1.47
C GLY A 57 -5.03 4.94 -1.79
N ILE A 58 -4.21 5.34 -0.82
CA ILE A 58 -2.79 5.59 -1.03
C ILE A 58 -2.01 4.27 -1.01
N THR A 59 -1.33 3.97 -2.13
CA THR A 59 -0.61 2.72 -2.38
C THR A 59 0.85 2.97 -2.77
N ASP A 60 1.51 3.94 -2.12
CA ASP A 60 2.95 4.10 -2.32
C ASP A 60 3.73 2.93 -1.69
N THR A 61 4.94 2.68 -2.21
CA THR A 61 5.83 1.58 -1.81
C THR A 61 6.03 1.50 -0.29
N VAL A 62 6.26 2.64 0.36
CA VAL A 62 6.51 2.69 1.81
C VAL A 62 5.25 2.28 2.58
N THR A 63 4.10 2.79 2.15
CA THR A 63 2.81 2.45 2.76
C THR A 63 2.52 0.96 2.63
N CYS A 64 2.72 0.38 1.44
CA CYS A 64 2.51 -1.05 1.22
C CYS A 64 3.48 -1.91 2.04
N ALA A 65 4.74 -1.51 2.18
CA ALA A 65 5.73 -2.20 3.01
C ALA A 65 5.36 -2.23 4.50
N MET A 66 4.62 -1.23 5.00
CA MET A 66 4.16 -1.19 6.39
C MET A 66 3.24 -2.37 6.75
N GLY A 67 2.58 -2.98 5.76
CA GLY A 67 1.75 -4.18 5.95
C GLY A 67 2.50 -5.30 6.68
N TYR A 68 3.79 -5.48 6.37
CA TYR A 68 4.64 -6.46 7.07
C TYR A 68 4.69 -6.21 8.59
N TYR A 69 5.02 -4.99 9.00
CA TYR A 69 5.11 -4.65 10.42
C TYR A 69 3.76 -4.72 11.13
N ILE A 70 2.69 -4.34 10.45
CA ILE A 70 1.32 -4.44 10.97
C ILE A 70 0.96 -5.91 11.19
N THR A 71 1.30 -6.80 10.25
CA THR A 71 1.10 -8.25 10.39
C THR A 71 1.89 -8.80 11.58
N LYS A 72 3.18 -8.45 11.70
CA LYS A 72 4.03 -8.89 12.82
C LYS A 72 3.58 -8.33 14.18
N SER A 73 2.84 -7.23 14.20
CA SER A 73 2.22 -6.70 15.43
C SER A 73 0.91 -7.39 15.82
N GLY A 74 0.45 -8.39 15.06
CA GLY A 74 -0.79 -9.14 15.30
C GLY A 74 -2.06 -8.43 14.82
N ARG A 75 -1.96 -7.29 14.14
CA ARG A 75 -3.12 -6.54 13.65
C ARG A 75 -3.50 -6.99 12.24
N HIS A 76 -3.85 -8.26 12.12
CA HIS A 76 -4.04 -8.92 10.84
C HIS A 76 -5.19 -8.34 9.99
N GLU A 77 -6.27 -7.88 10.62
CA GLU A 77 -7.37 -7.25 9.88
C GLU A 77 -6.94 -5.95 9.18
N LEU A 78 -6.15 -5.13 9.87
CA LEU A 78 -5.61 -3.89 9.28
C LEU A 78 -4.58 -4.21 8.19
N ALA A 79 -3.70 -5.17 8.44
CA ALA A 79 -2.74 -5.65 7.45
C ALA A 79 -3.44 -6.15 6.18
N ARG A 80 -4.51 -6.95 6.34
CA ARG A 80 -5.31 -7.47 5.23
C ARG A 80 -5.94 -6.34 4.41
N LYS A 81 -6.49 -5.31 5.05
CA LYS A 81 -7.05 -4.14 4.35
C LYS A 81 -5.98 -3.44 3.51
N LEU A 82 -4.80 -3.22 4.10
CA LEU A 82 -3.69 -2.56 3.41
C LEU A 82 -3.15 -3.42 2.26
N PHE A 83 -2.86 -4.71 2.51
CA PHE A 83 -2.33 -5.58 1.46
C PHE A 83 -3.31 -5.78 0.31
N ARG A 84 -4.62 -5.88 0.60
CA ARG A 84 -5.63 -5.94 -0.47
C ARG A 84 -5.57 -4.72 -1.36
N LEU A 85 -5.56 -3.52 -0.77
CA LEU A 85 -5.46 -2.27 -1.50
C LEU A 85 -4.19 -2.22 -2.38
N CYS A 86 -3.05 -2.61 -1.81
CA CYS A 86 -1.78 -2.65 -2.53
C CYS A 86 -1.75 -3.73 -3.63
N ALA A 87 -2.29 -4.92 -3.36
CA ALA A 87 -2.37 -6.01 -4.33
C ALA A 87 -3.27 -5.65 -5.53
N GLU A 88 -4.38 -4.95 -5.27
CA GLU A 88 -5.25 -4.41 -6.33
C GLU A 88 -4.55 -3.34 -7.17
N ALA A 89 -3.63 -2.58 -6.57
CA ALA A 89 -2.78 -1.62 -7.26
C ALA A 89 -1.59 -2.27 -8.01
N GLY A 90 -1.42 -3.60 -7.93
CA GLY A 90 -0.41 -4.33 -8.69
C GLY A 90 0.87 -4.68 -7.93
N TYR A 91 0.96 -4.38 -6.63
CA TYR A 91 2.14 -4.75 -5.84
C TYR A 91 2.16 -6.26 -5.57
N THR A 92 3.09 -6.97 -6.20
CA THR A 92 3.17 -8.44 -6.14
C THR A 92 3.48 -8.95 -4.73
N GLY A 93 4.35 -8.25 -3.99
CA GLY A 93 4.62 -8.59 -2.60
C GLY A 93 3.38 -8.49 -1.70
N ALA A 94 2.44 -7.59 -2.01
CA ALA A 94 1.17 -7.53 -1.31
C ALA A 94 0.24 -8.70 -1.70
N MET A 95 0.32 -9.20 -2.93
CA MET A 95 -0.42 -10.39 -3.37
C MET A 95 0.04 -11.63 -2.62
N THR A 96 1.36 -11.85 -2.50
CA THR A 96 1.91 -12.98 -1.76
C THR A 96 1.60 -12.90 -0.26
N TRP A 97 1.54 -11.69 0.32
CA TRP A 97 1.05 -11.51 1.69
C TRP A 97 -0.44 -11.78 1.84
N MET A 98 -1.28 -11.44 0.84
CA MET A 98 -2.69 -11.82 0.87
C MET A 98 -2.86 -13.34 0.85
N SER A 99 -2.10 -14.04 0.00
CA SER A 99 -2.05 -15.51 0.02
C SER A 99 -1.70 -16.05 1.41
N GLN A 100 -0.66 -15.52 2.03
CA GLN A 100 -0.26 -15.93 3.37
C GLN A 100 -1.35 -15.70 4.44
N LEU A 101 -2.05 -14.58 4.38
CA LEU A 101 -3.13 -14.27 5.32
C LEU A 101 -4.33 -15.21 5.11
N ASP A 102 -4.68 -15.54 3.87
CA ASP A 102 -5.75 -16.46 3.53
C ASP A 102 -5.40 -17.91 3.90
N ASN A 103 -4.16 -18.34 3.65
CA ASN A 103 -3.66 -19.66 4.02
C ASN A 103 -3.56 -19.91 5.53
N ASN A 104 -3.56 -18.88 6.35
CA ASN A 104 -3.44 -19.02 7.81
C ASN A 104 -4.66 -18.49 8.57
N GLY A 105 -5.70 -18.03 7.87
CA GLY A 105 -6.88 -17.45 8.52
C GLY A 105 -6.55 -16.21 9.35
N LEU A 106 -5.57 -15.39 8.92
CA LEU A 106 -5.12 -14.23 9.66
C LEU A 106 -5.94 -12.99 9.27
N GLY A 107 -6.71 -12.46 10.20
CA GLY A 107 -7.59 -11.30 9.98
C GLY A 107 -8.78 -11.59 9.05
N GLY A 108 -9.11 -12.85 8.84
CA GLY A 108 -10.21 -13.38 8.05
C GLY A 108 -10.26 -14.89 8.13
N ASP A 109 -11.17 -15.51 7.40
CA ASP A 109 -11.29 -16.97 7.36
C ASP A 109 -10.10 -17.62 6.64
N TYR A 110 -9.82 -18.88 6.99
CA TYR A 110 -8.92 -19.73 6.22
C TYR A 110 -9.56 -20.02 4.85
N ASP A 111 -8.88 -19.61 3.78
CA ASP A 111 -9.37 -19.73 2.41
C ASP A 111 -8.21 -20.08 1.46
N PRO A 112 -7.93 -21.37 1.27
CA PRO A 112 -6.86 -21.82 0.39
C PRO A 112 -7.12 -21.47 -1.09
N ASP A 113 -8.39 -21.42 -1.52
CA ASP A 113 -8.74 -21.09 -2.90
C ASP A 113 -8.40 -19.61 -3.19
N ALA A 114 -8.72 -18.70 -2.26
CA ALA A 114 -8.31 -17.32 -2.36
C ALA A 114 -6.79 -17.16 -2.30
N ALA A 115 -6.11 -17.93 -1.46
CA ALA A 115 -4.66 -17.91 -1.36
C ALA A 115 -3.98 -18.28 -2.68
N ALA A 116 -4.36 -19.40 -3.28
CA ALA A 116 -3.83 -19.85 -4.56
C ALA A 116 -4.14 -18.86 -5.71
N MET A 117 -5.31 -18.19 -5.66
CA MET A 117 -5.65 -17.13 -6.61
C MET A 117 -4.68 -15.93 -6.49
N TRP A 118 -4.31 -15.54 -5.27
CA TRP A 118 -3.35 -14.46 -5.06
C TRP A 118 -1.95 -14.82 -5.52
N ASP A 119 -1.48 -16.05 -5.22
CA ASP A 119 -0.17 -16.54 -5.69
C ASP A 119 -0.14 -16.64 -7.22
N LYS A 120 -1.23 -17.09 -7.85
CA LYS A 120 -1.35 -17.06 -9.30
C LYS A 120 -1.27 -15.65 -9.87
N ARG A 121 -1.95 -14.67 -9.27
CA ARG A 121 -1.88 -13.27 -9.72
C ARG A 121 -0.47 -12.70 -9.63
N ALA A 122 0.25 -13.01 -8.54
CA ALA A 122 1.64 -12.62 -8.39
C ALA A 122 2.53 -13.29 -9.45
N ALA A 123 2.31 -14.60 -9.72
CA ALA A 123 3.02 -15.33 -10.76
C ALA A 123 2.78 -14.76 -12.16
N ASP A 124 1.52 -14.46 -12.48
CA ASP A 124 1.12 -13.84 -13.76
C ASP A 124 1.72 -12.43 -13.93
N ALA A 125 1.95 -11.71 -12.83
CA ALA A 125 2.65 -10.43 -12.80
C ALA A 125 4.19 -10.57 -12.88
N GLY A 126 4.71 -11.80 -12.97
CA GLY A 126 6.14 -12.09 -13.14
C GLY A 126 6.92 -12.22 -11.83
N ASP A 127 6.28 -12.25 -10.68
CA ASP A 127 6.95 -12.38 -9.39
C ASP A 127 7.49 -13.81 -9.18
N PRO A 128 8.80 -14.00 -8.96
CA PRO A 128 9.37 -15.35 -8.79
C PRO A 128 8.87 -16.03 -7.51
N VAL A 129 8.48 -15.29 -6.49
CA VAL A 129 7.91 -15.86 -5.27
C VAL A 129 6.48 -16.31 -5.52
N GLY A 130 5.68 -15.50 -6.22
CA GLY A 130 4.34 -15.90 -6.66
C GLY A 130 4.38 -17.15 -7.52
N LYS A 131 5.33 -17.25 -8.47
CA LYS A 131 5.55 -18.45 -9.28
C LYS A 131 5.88 -19.68 -8.40
N PHE A 132 6.78 -19.51 -7.45
CA PHE A 132 7.14 -20.60 -6.54
C PHE A 132 5.96 -21.06 -5.70
N ASN A 133 5.25 -20.14 -5.06
CA ASN A 133 4.11 -20.45 -4.20
C ASN A 133 2.99 -21.13 -5.00
N TYR A 134 2.62 -20.56 -6.15
CA TYR A 134 1.60 -21.16 -7.01
C TYR A 134 2.03 -22.54 -7.54
N GLY A 135 3.33 -22.71 -7.83
CA GLY A 135 3.91 -24.01 -8.15
C GLY A 135 3.72 -25.04 -7.04
N LEU A 136 3.92 -24.65 -5.77
CA LEU A 136 3.65 -25.52 -4.63
C LEU A 136 2.17 -25.85 -4.48
N ASP A 137 1.29 -24.87 -4.68
CA ASP A 137 -0.16 -25.07 -4.63
C ASP A 137 -0.62 -26.12 -5.67
N LEU A 138 -0.13 -25.99 -6.89
CA LEU A 138 -0.39 -26.98 -7.96
C LEU A 138 0.15 -28.36 -7.62
N MET A 139 1.37 -28.47 -7.10
CA MET A 139 1.99 -29.75 -6.76
C MET A 139 1.25 -30.46 -5.61
N ARG A 140 0.74 -29.69 -4.65
CA ARG A 140 -0.02 -30.19 -3.48
C ARG A 140 -1.50 -30.39 -3.78
N GLY A 141 -2.07 -29.68 -4.74
CA GLY A 141 -3.52 -29.55 -4.91
C GLY A 141 -4.12 -28.70 -3.79
N HIS A 142 -3.45 -27.63 -3.38
CA HIS A 142 -3.86 -26.75 -2.31
C HIS A 142 -4.55 -25.50 -2.88
N GLY A 143 -5.85 -25.35 -2.64
CA GLY A 143 -6.67 -24.29 -3.23
C GLY A 143 -6.84 -24.34 -4.74
N VAL A 144 -6.25 -25.33 -5.42
CA VAL A 144 -6.35 -25.58 -6.86
C VAL A 144 -6.32 -27.07 -7.13
N SER A 145 -6.81 -27.48 -8.32
CA SER A 145 -6.65 -28.85 -8.77
C SER A 145 -5.17 -29.20 -8.91
N ARG A 146 -4.78 -30.36 -8.38
CA ARG A 146 -3.39 -30.81 -8.46
C ARG A 146 -2.94 -30.98 -9.90
N ASP A 147 -1.85 -30.32 -10.24
CA ASP A 147 -1.11 -30.49 -11.51
C ASP A 147 0.40 -30.39 -11.20
N GLU A 148 0.99 -31.56 -10.93
CA GLU A 148 2.39 -31.63 -10.54
C GLU A 148 3.34 -31.19 -11.66
N ALA A 149 3.02 -31.48 -12.91
CA ALA A 149 3.87 -31.12 -14.03
C ALA A 149 3.91 -29.59 -14.23
N LEU A 150 2.74 -28.96 -14.18
CA LEU A 150 2.65 -27.49 -14.24
C LEU A 150 3.28 -26.83 -13.02
N GLY A 151 3.08 -27.40 -11.83
CA GLY A 151 3.69 -26.91 -10.61
C GLY A 151 5.22 -26.90 -10.66
N ARG A 152 5.83 -28.00 -11.12
CA ARG A 152 7.28 -28.08 -11.36
C ARG A 152 7.76 -27.01 -12.36
N ALA A 153 7.03 -26.78 -13.44
CA ALA A 153 7.38 -25.76 -14.42
C ALA A 153 7.42 -24.34 -13.82
N TYR A 154 6.48 -23.99 -12.95
CA TYR A 154 6.50 -22.73 -12.21
C TYR A 154 7.68 -22.61 -11.25
N VAL A 155 8.00 -23.68 -10.51
CA VAL A 155 9.19 -23.74 -9.64
C VAL A 155 10.47 -23.56 -10.47
N ASP A 156 10.56 -24.20 -11.63
CA ASP A 156 11.70 -24.07 -12.52
C ASP A 156 11.88 -22.66 -13.07
N GLU A 157 10.80 -21.96 -13.36
CA GLU A 157 10.86 -20.55 -13.74
C GLU A 157 11.39 -19.70 -12.61
N ALA A 158 10.84 -19.84 -11.41
CA ALA A 158 11.29 -19.12 -10.23
C ALA A 158 12.79 -19.37 -9.93
N ALA A 159 13.25 -20.62 -10.09
CA ALA A 159 14.64 -20.97 -9.91
C ALA A 159 15.55 -20.33 -10.97
N ARG A 160 15.13 -20.28 -12.24
CA ARG A 160 15.85 -19.59 -13.33
C ARG A 160 15.94 -18.09 -13.11
N GLU A 161 14.93 -17.50 -12.50
CA GLU A 161 14.89 -16.09 -12.09
C GLU A 161 15.72 -15.79 -10.83
N GLY A 162 16.31 -16.82 -10.23
CA GLY A 162 17.26 -16.65 -9.14
C GLY A 162 16.74 -16.97 -7.75
N LEU A 163 15.47 -17.36 -7.59
CA LEU A 163 14.87 -17.64 -6.29
C LEU A 163 15.55 -18.84 -5.62
N ALA A 164 16.23 -18.58 -4.48
CA ALA A 164 17.05 -19.57 -3.81
C ALA A 164 16.27 -20.79 -3.30
N ILE A 165 15.07 -20.59 -2.76
CA ILE A 165 14.22 -21.67 -2.26
C ILE A 165 13.72 -22.56 -3.39
N ALA A 166 13.46 -22.00 -4.57
CA ALA A 166 13.09 -22.77 -5.75
C ALA A 166 14.26 -23.65 -6.23
N LYS A 167 15.47 -23.10 -6.25
CA LYS A 167 16.69 -23.89 -6.55
C LYS A 167 16.92 -25.02 -5.53
N ARG A 168 16.64 -24.77 -4.26
CA ARG A 168 16.73 -25.80 -3.22
C ARG A 168 15.73 -26.94 -3.50
N LEU A 169 14.49 -26.61 -3.83
CA LEU A 169 13.47 -27.62 -4.14
C LEU A 169 13.85 -28.45 -5.37
N GLN A 170 14.38 -27.83 -6.42
CA GLN A 170 14.94 -28.55 -7.57
C GLN A 170 16.05 -29.51 -7.16
N GLY A 171 16.99 -29.05 -6.31
CA GLY A 171 18.09 -29.87 -5.81
C GLY A 171 17.65 -31.04 -4.95
N ALA A 172 16.47 -30.98 -4.36
CA ALA A 172 15.82 -32.02 -3.59
C ALA A 172 14.88 -32.91 -4.41
N ASP A 173 14.99 -32.89 -5.75
CA ASP A 173 14.12 -33.63 -6.67
C ASP A 173 12.63 -33.38 -6.42
N TYR A 174 12.28 -32.14 -6.09
CA TYR A 174 10.93 -31.66 -5.77
C TYR A 174 10.29 -32.34 -4.54
N ASP A 175 11.12 -32.78 -3.60
CA ASP A 175 10.61 -33.21 -2.29
C ASP A 175 10.02 -32.01 -1.54
N LEU A 176 8.68 -32.01 -1.42
CA LEU A 176 7.93 -30.91 -0.83
C LEU A 176 8.15 -30.76 0.70
N ASP A 177 8.73 -31.77 1.35
CA ASP A 177 9.09 -31.71 2.77
C ASP A 177 10.35 -30.87 3.03
N GLU A 178 11.14 -30.62 1.97
CA GLU A 178 12.34 -29.78 2.03
C GLU A 178 12.04 -28.27 2.07
N VAL A 179 10.80 -27.87 1.79
CA VAL A 179 10.40 -26.48 1.74
C VAL A 179 9.12 -26.25 2.52
N THR A 180 9.12 -25.24 3.34
CA THR A 180 7.91 -24.65 3.89
C THR A 180 7.56 -23.41 3.07
N PRO A 181 6.27 -23.15 2.79
CA PRO A 181 5.85 -21.86 2.24
C PRO A 181 6.39 -20.76 3.15
N ASP A 182 7.29 -19.93 2.62
CA ASP A 182 7.87 -18.84 3.40
C ASP A 182 7.05 -17.57 3.13
N ALA A 183 6.46 -17.02 4.17
CA ALA A 183 5.78 -15.74 4.12
C ALA A 183 6.74 -14.55 3.98
N ASP A 184 7.99 -14.75 4.34
CA ASP A 184 8.99 -13.69 4.37
C ASP A 184 9.63 -13.49 2.98
N ASN A 185 8.79 -13.26 1.98
CA ASN A 185 9.19 -13.04 0.59
C ASN A 185 10.16 -11.87 0.41
N TRP A 186 10.16 -10.93 1.32
CA TRP A 186 11.06 -9.78 1.29
C TRP A 186 12.56 -10.16 1.30
N LYS A 187 12.90 -11.38 1.71
CA LYS A 187 14.29 -11.88 1.64
C LYS A 187 14.73 -12.21 0.22
N TYR A 188 13.80 -12.43 -0.69
CA TYR A 188 14.03 -13.01 -2.00
C TYR A 188 13.60 -12.14 -3.17
N ALA A 189 12.73 -11.20 -2.93
CA ALA A 189 12.28 -10.23 -3.93
C ALA A 189 12.71 -8.81 -3.52
N PRO A 190 13.06 -7.94 -4.46
CA PRO A 190 13.10 -6.51 -4.17
C PRO A 190 11.74 -6.14 -3.58
N LEU A 191 11.77 -5.40 -2.48
CA LEU A 191 10.58 -5.11 -1.69
C LEU A 191 9.45 -4.44 -2.48
N PHE A 192 9.68 -4.07 -3.73
CA PHE A 192 8.69 -3.50 -4.68
C PHE A 192 9.39 -3.15 -6.00
#